data_136cbcdaee9af42d4933ef9dcb2ff301
#
_entry.id   136cbcdaee9af42d4933ef9dcb2ff301
#
_cell.length_a   1.000
_cell.length_b   1.000
_cell.length_c   1.000
_cell.angle_alpha   90.00
_cell.angle_beta   90.00
_cell.angle_gamma   90.00
#
_symmetry.space_group_name_H-M   'P 1'
#
loop_
_entity.id
_entity.type
_entity.pdbx_description
1 polymer ?
#
loop_
_entity_poly.entity_id
_entity_poly.type
_entity_poly.pdbx_seq_one_letter_code
_entity_poly.pdbx_strand_id
1 'polypeptide(L)'
;MVTNKDTENNTPSAPTPADKDIAMLTKVTEQDLAEAIVDEYGAKYSKDGKRLLKGPCYASLYNIKKGTEIIGNYAFHGCARLTSITIPPSVTAIGDSAFYCCI
;
A
#
# COMPACT_ATOMS: atom_id res chain seq x y z
N MET A 1 8.91 8.10 29.54
CA MET A 1 8.03 7.81 29.87
C MET A 1 7.21 7.73 29.48
N VAL A 2 7.85 7.70 29.42
CA VAL A 2 6.84 7.34 29.41
C VAL A 2 6.30 7.38 28.93
N THR A 3 6.87 7.28 28.94
CA THR A 3 6.04 7.10 28.92
C THR A 3 5.51 7.19 28.39
N ASN A 4 6.07 7.16 28.31
CA ASN A 4 5.26 7.06 28.08
C ASN A 4 4.96 7.33 27.50
N LYS A 5 5.43 7.15 27.20
CA LYS A 5 4.80 7.14 26.97
C LYS A 5 4.41 7.23 26.62
N ASP A 6 5.11 7.18 26.76
CA ASP A 6 4.48 7.05 26.71
C ASP A 6 4.34 7.11 26.28
N THR A 7 4.95 6.85 26.22
CA THR A 7 4.50 6.62 26.13
C THR A 7 4.48 6.66 25.75
N GLU A 8 4.97 6.38 25.77
CA GLU A 8 4.64 6.13 25.77
C GLU A 8 4.68 5.93 25.56
N ASN A 9 5.15 5.74 25.55
CA ASN A 9 4.95 5.30 25.58
C ASN A 9 5.20 5.05 25.35
N ASN A 10 5.63 4.73 25.27
CA ASN A 10 5.70 4.25 25.24
C ASN A 10 5.86 3.78 24.85
N THR A 11 6.19 3.17 24.62
CA THR A 11 6.07 2.58 24.33
C THR A 11 6.15 1.75 24.07
N PRO A 12 6.49 1.11 24.28
CA PRO A 12 6.52 -0.17 23.87
C PRO A 12 5.73 -0.87 22.83
N SER A 13 4.88 -1.70 22.84
CA SER A 13 4.13 -2.23 21.70
C SER A 13 4.00 -1.19 20.60
N ALA A 14 4.08 -1.61 19.34
CA ALA A 14 3.89 -0.68 18.26
C ALA A 14 2.52 -0.02 18.39
N PRO A 15 2.44 1.30 18.45
CA PRO A 15 1.15 1.96 18.56
C PRO A 15 0.37 1.79 17.26
N THR A 16 -0.95 1.80 17.37
CA THR A 16 -1.81 1.88 16.20
C THR A 16 -1.52 3.23 15.51
N PRO A 17 -1.25 3.25 14.20
CA PRO A 17 -0.98 4.51 13.52
C PRO A 17 -2.14 5.47 13.62
N ALA A 18 -1.86 6.73 13.84
CA ALA A 18 -2.87 7.78 13.74
C ALA A 18 -3.26 7.96 12.27
N ASP A 19 -4.41 8.58 12.02
CA ASP A 19 -4.89 8.77 10.66
C ASP A 19 -3.85 9.46 9.77
N LYS A 20 -3.15 10.47 10.31
CA LYS A 20 -2.13 11.17 9.52
C LYS A 20 -0.95 10.27 9.19
N ASP A 21 -0.63 9.32 10.07
CA ASP A 21 0.47 8.38 9.82
C ASP A 21 0.09 7.41 8.73
N ILE A 22 -1.17 6.95 8.72
CA ILE A 22 -1.67 6.11 7.66
C ILE A 22 -1.64 6.86 6.34
N ALA A 23 -2.03 8.13 6.34
CA ALA A 23 -2.01 8.96 5.14
C ALA A 23 -0.61 9.08 4.58
N MET A 24 0.42 9.18 5.43
CA MET A 24 1.80 9.23 4.97
C MET A 24 2.25 7.89 4.39
N LEU A 25 1.83 6.79 5.01
CA LEU A 25 2.21 5.46 4.54
C LEU A 25 1.61 5.13 3.19
N THR A 26 0.39 5.60 2.93
CA THR A 26 -0.31 5.29 1.68
C THR A 26 0.00 6.27 0.56
N LYS A 27 0.66 7.39 0.87
CA LYS A 27 1.01 8.39 -0.13
C LYS A 27 2.06 7.84 -1.09
N VAL A 28 1.84 8.04 -2.38
CA VAL A 28 2.78 7.63 -3.43
C VAL A 28 3.36 8.89 -4.05
N THR A 29 4.69 9.01 -4.00
CA THR A 29 5.40 10.19 -4.49
C THR A 29 6.08 9.87 -5.81
N GLU A 30 6.55 10.92 -6.51
CA GLU A 30 7.34 10.73 -7.72
C GLU A 30 8.62 9.98 -7.43
N GLN A 31 9.21 10.24 -6.27
CA GLN A 31 10.43 9.54 -5.86
C GLN A 31 10.14 8.04 -5.68
N ASP A 32 9.02 7.70 -5.04
CA ASP A 32 8.62 6.30 -4.89
C ASP A 32 8.53 5.62 -6.25
N LEU A 33 7.88 6.28 -7.21
CA LEU A 33 7.69 5.71 -8.55
C LEU A 33 9.00 5.61 -9.32
N ALA A 34 9.91 6.57 -9.13
CA ALA A 34 11.20 6.54 -9.79
C ALA A 34 12.07 5.38 -9.32
N GLU A 35 11.92 4.99 -8.06
CA GLU A 35 12.69 3.89 -7.46
C GLU A 35 11.94 2.56 -7.48
N ALA A 36 10.73 2.55 -8.02
CA ALA A 36 9.88 1.38 -7.96
C ALA A 36 10.46 0.19 -8.71
N ILE A 37 10.16 -1.00 -8.18
CA ILE A 37 10.47 -2.26 -8.85
C ILE A 37 9.20 -2.68 -9.57
N VAL A 38 9.32 -2.97 -10.86
CA VAL A 38 8.19 -3.32 -11.71
C VAL A 38 8.16 -4.84 -11.88
N ASP A 39 7.00 -5.45 -11.63
CA ASP A 39 6.87 -6.89 -11.80
C ASP A 39 6.49 -7.24 -13.25
N GLU A 40 6.30 -8.54 -13.51
CA GLU A 40 6.00 -9.05 -14.85
C GLU A 40 4.67 -8.55 -15.41
N TYR A 41 3.78 -8.08 -14.55
CA TYR A 41 2.46 -7.58 -14.97
C TYR A 41 2.44 -6.06 -15.10
N GLY A 42 3.55 -5.39 -14.81
CA GLY A 42 3.62 -3.95 -14.86
C GLY A 42 3.25 -3.26 -13.55
N ALA A 43 3.00 -4.03 -12.50
CA ALA A 43 2.73 -3.46 -11.18
C ALA A 43 4.01 -2.90 -10.59
N LYS A 44 3.89 -1.76 -9.89
CA LYS A 44 5.05 -1.09 -9.31
C LYS A 44 5.00 -1.20 -7.80
N TYR A 45 6.08 -1.70 -7.22
CA TYR A 45 6.23 -1.86 -5.78
C TYR A 45 7.34 -0.97 -5.27
N SER A 46 7.29 -0.59 -4.01
CA SER A 46 8.39 0.12 -3.38
C SER A 46 9.64 -0.75 -3.38
N LYS A 47 10.79 -0.11 -3.23
CA LYS A 47 12.08 -0.77 -3.29
C LYS A 47 12.20 -1.92 -2.29
N ASP A 48 11.60 -1.76 -1.10
CA ASP A 48 11.62 -2.81 -0.08
C ASP A 48 10.53 -3.87 -0.26
N GLY A 49 9.69 -3.71 -1.28
CA GLY A 49 8.63 -4.68 -1.58
C GLY A 49 7.44 -4.63 -0.67
N LYS A 50 7.37 -3.67 0.24
CA LYS A 50 6.30 -3.62 1.25
C LYS A 50 5.11 -2.78 0.84
N ARG A 51 5.25 -1.94 -0.17
CA ARG A 51 4.17 -1.06 -0.62
C ARG A 51 3.88 -1.30 -2.09
N LEU A 52 2.60 -1.49 -2.41
CA LEU A 52 2.16 -1.54 -3.80
C LEU A 52 1.83 -0.11 -4.20
N LEU A 53 2.59 0.42 -5.15
CA LEU A 53 2.49 1.82 -5.57
C LEU A 53 1.52 2.00 -6.74
N LYS A 54 1.50 1.03 -7.65
CA LYS A 54 0.65 1.08 -8.83
C LYS A 54 0.33 -0.33 -9.27
N GLY A 55 -0.94 -0.62 -9.44
CA GLY A 55 -1.37 -1.94 -9.89
C GLY A 55 -1.36 -2.05 -11.41
N PRO A 56 -1.46 -3.29 -11.91
CA PRO A 56 -1.45 -3.54 -13.36
C PRO A 56 -2.85 -3.31 -13.93
N CYS A 57 -3.04 -2.21 -14.65
CA CYS A 57 -4.35 -1.82 -15.14
C CYS A 57 -4.85 -2.65 -16.33
N TYR A 58 -4.00 -3.47 -16.93
CA TYR A 58 -4.39 -4.28 -18.07
C TYR A 58 -4.75 -5.72 -17.73
N ALA A 59 -4.50 -6.12 -16.50
CA ALA A 59 -4.80 -7.49 -16.06
C ALA A 59 -6.26 -7.58 -15.62
N SER A 60 -6.89 -8.73 -15.89
CA SER A 60 -8.23 -8.97 -15.37
C SER A 60 -8.17 -9.60 -13.98
N LEU A 61 -7.07 -10.23 -13.64
CA LEU A 61 -6.85 -10.86 -12.35
C LEU A 61 -5.43 -10.53 -11.89
N TYR A 62 -5.28 -10.18 -10.63
CA TYR A 62 -3.97 -9.91 -10.08
C TYR A 62 -3.87 -10.39 -8.64
N ASN A 63 -2.76 -11.04 -8.32
CA ASN A 63 -2.46 -11.46 -6.95
C ASN A 63 -1.37 -10.55 -6.42
N ILE A 64 -1.71 -9.74 -5.42
CA ILE A 64 -0.73 -8.87 -4.78
C ILE A 64 0.32 -9.74 -4.09
N LYS A 65 1.59 -9.37 -4.21
CA LYS A 65 2.70 -10.16 -3.67
C LYS A 65 2.57 -10.35 -2.17
N LYS A 66 2.89 -11.55 -1.71
CA LYS A 66 2.96 -11.82 -0.27
C LYS A 66 4.00 -10.91 0.35
N GLY A 67 3.71 -10.43 1.55
CA GLY A 67 4.60 -9.50 2.24
C GLY A 67 4.29 -8.03 1.98
N THR A 68 3.38 -7.74 1.03
CA THR A 68 2.91 -6.38 0.83
C THR A 68 2.11 -5.95 2.05
N GLU A 69 2.46 -4.80 2.62
CA GLU A 69 1.83 -4.29 3.84
C GLU A 69 0.90 -3.12 3.56
N ILE A 70 1.18 -2.36 2.51
CA ILE A 70 0.47 -1.12 2.20
C ILE A 70 0.06 -1.14 0.74
N ILE A 71 -1.19 -0.78 0.47
CA ILE A 71 -1.65 -0.48 -0.89
C ILE A 71 -1.75 1.03 -0.99
N GLY A 72 -0.98 1.64 -1.87
CA GLY A 72 -0.88 3.09 -1.97
C GLY A 72 -2.13 3.75 -2.50
N ASN A 73 -2.20 5.07 -2.34
CA ASN A 73 -3.30 5.87 -2.86
C ASN A 73 -3.38 5.70 -4.37
N TYR A 74 -4.59 5.48 -4.87
CA TYR A 74 -4.87 5.35 -6.31
C TYR A 74 -4.14 4.18 -6.98
N ALA A 75 -3.69 3.19 -6.23
CA ALA A 75 -2.89 2.10 -6.79
C ALA A 75 -3.59 1.39 -7.95
N PHE A 76 -4.90 1.18 -7.86
CA PHE A 76 -5.67 0.56 -8.94
C PHE A 76 -6.67 1.53 -9.56
N HIS A 77 -6.40 2.82 -9.46
CA HIS A 77 -7.28 3.84 -10.00
C HIS A 77 -7.42 3.67 -11.51
N GLY A 78 -8.65 3.59 -11.98
CA GLY A 78 -8.91 3.47 -13.41
C GLY A 78 -8.62 2.10 -13.99
N CYS A 79 -8.39 1.08 -13.16
CA CYS A 79 -8.13 -0.27 -13.67
C CYS A 79 -9.45 -0.99 -13.95
N ALA A 80 -10.15 -0.53 -14.99
CA ALA A 80 -11.49 -1.01 -15.29
C ALA A 80 -11.53 -2.46 -15.77
N ARG A 81 -10.40 -3.01 -16.21
CA ARG A 81 -10.34 -4.40 -16.64
C ARG A 81 -10.15 -5.38 -15.50
N LEU A 82 -9.76 -4.88 -14.34
CA LEU A 82 -9.50 -5.73 -13.19
C LEU A 82 -10.83 -6.23 -12.62
N THR A 83 -11.04 -7.53 -12.66
CA THR A 83 -12.27 -8.14 -12.15
C THR A 83 -12.05 -8.96 -10.90
N SER A 84 -10.80 -9.31 -10.61
CA SER A 84 -10.49 -10.13 -9.45
C SER A 84 -9.12 -9.76 -8.92
N ILE A 85 -9.02 -9.63 -7.60
CA ILE A 85 -7.76 -9.32 -6.94
C ILE A 85 -7.67 -10.12 -5.65
N THR A 86 -6.48 -10.63 -5.37
CA THR A 86 -6.20 -11.31 -4.12
C THR A 86 -5.32 -10.39 -3.27
N ILE A 87 -5.81 -10.06 -2.09
CA ILE A 87 -5.09 -9.20 -1.14
C ILE A 87 -4.52 -10.10 -0.05
N PRO A 88 -3.19 -10.16 0.11
CA PRO A 88 -2.61 -11.03 1.12
C PRO A 88 -2.89 -10.53 2.54
N PRO A 89 -2.88 -11.43 3.52
CA PRO A 89 -3.19 -11.03 4.92
C PRO A 89 -2.15 -10.08 5.52
N SER A 90 -1.00 -9.91 4.87
CA SER A 90 0.02 -8.98 5.33
C SER A 90 -0.37 -7.52 5.14
N VAL A 91 -1.37 -7.23 4.28
CA VAL A 91 -1.79 -5.86 4.03
C VAL A 91 -2.53 -5.31 5.25
N THR A 92 -2.05 -4.18 5.76
CA THR A 92 -2.61 -3.53 6.94
C THR A 92 -3.20 -2.15 6.65
N ALA A 93 -2.92 -1.59 5.47
CA ALA A 93 -3.46 -0.28 5.11
C ALA A 93 -3.73 -0.22 3.61
N ILE A 94 -4.87 0.37 3.26
CA ILE A 94 -5.28 0.58 1.87
C ILE A 94 -5.52 2.07 1.70
N GLY A 95 -4.87 2.67 0.70
CA GLY A 95 -4.91 4.10 0.50
C GLY A 95 -6.21 4.63 -0.07
N ASP A 96 -6.29 5.96 -0.15
CA ASP A 96 -7.45 6.66 -0.67
C ASP A 96 -7.66 6.32 -2.13
N SER A 97 -8.90 6.01 -2.48
CA SER A 97 -9.31 5.73 -3.86
C SER A 97 -8.44 4.65 -4.53
N ALA A 98 -7.90 3.72 -3.73
CA ALA A 98 -7.02 2.68 -4.25
C ALA A 98 -7.68 1.85 -5.34
N PHE A 99 -9.00 1.65 -5.24
CA PHE A 99 -9.76 0.86 -6.21
C PHE A 99 -10.79 1.69 -6.96
N TYR A 100 -10.58 2.98 -7.04
CA TYR A 100 -11.52 3.87 -7.70
C TYR A 100 -11.62 3.54 -9.19
N CYS A 101 -12.83 3.41 -9.67
CA CYS A 101 -13.13 3.05 -11.06
C CYS A 101 -12.70 1.63 -11.46
N CYS A 102 -12.54 0.75 -10.49
CA CYS A 102 -12.43 -0.69 -10.75
C CYS A 102 -13.83 -1.26 -10.76
N ILE A 103 -14.29 -1.67 -11.91
CA ILE A 103 -15.65 -2.18 -12.03
C ILE A 103 -15.63 -3.63 -12.44
#